data_d1a96b00869916ee9406dee3deb8d173
#
_entry.id   d1a96b00869916ee9406dee3deb8d173
#
_cell.length_a   1.000
_cell.length_b   1.000
_cell.length_c   1.000
_cell.angle_alpha   90.00
_cell.angle_beta   90.00
_cell.angle_gamma   90.00
#
_symmetry.space_group_name_H-M   'P 1'
#
loop_
_entity.id
_entity.type
_entity.pdbx_description
1 polymer ?
#
loop_
_entity_poly.entity_id
_entity_poly.type
_entity_poly.pdbx_seq_one_letter_code
_entity_poly.pdbx_strand_id
1 'polypeptide(L)'
;MGILNSSTFLFKMMDKILVFVILLLLLHSSASSSDTSHQQQFCPAATAPCGSHEKPKILIKGGTVVNAHHSEVADVYIKNGIIVSVMPNLVPDDETHVIDATGKFVMPGGIDPHTHLAMEFMGTETIDDFFSGQAAALAGGTTMHIDFIMPSAGSLMDGFKIYEEKAKSSCMDYGFHMAITQWNENVSREMEVMVNEKGINSFKFFLAYKGVLMVTDDLLLEGFKKCKSLGALAMVHAENGDAVFEGQKRMIELGIYGPEGHALSRPPLVEAEATSRAIRLASFVNTPLYVVHVMSSDAMEEISKARKSGQQVIGEPVVSGLVLDDSGLWDSDFVTASKFVMSPPIRGAGHNKALQAALSGGVLQLVGTDHCVFNSTQKALGIDDFRKIPNGVNGIEERMHLVWDTMVESGKVSASDFVRITSTECAKIFNIYPRKGAILAGSDADIIILNPNSSFEITSKTHHSRTDTNVYEGMKGKGKVEVTIAG
;
A
#
# COMPACT_ATOMS: atom_id res chain seq x y z
N MET A 1 64.57 -3.73 -23.29
CA MET A 1 64.35 -3.87 -24.74
C MET A 1 63.03 -4.56 -24.96
N GLY A 2 62.09 -3.87 -25.59
CA GLY A 2 60.82 -4.41 -26.04
C GLY A 2 59.61 -3.53 -25.72
N ILE A 3 59.54 -2.32 -26.29
CA ILE A 3 58.32 -1.48 -26.29
C ILE A 3 57.40 -2.08 -27.37
N LEU A 4 56.29 -2.65 -27.00
CA LEU A 4 55.22 -3.07 -27.91
C LEU A 4 54.03 -2.11 -27.84
N ASN A 5 53.76 -1.56 -28.98
CA ASN A 5 52.82 -0.53 -29.37
C ASN A 5 51.42 -0.62 -28.71
N SER A 6 51.04 0.42 -27.97
CA SER A 6 49.71 0.67 -27.43
C SER A 6 48.64 1.07 -28.45
N SER A 7 49.03 1.34 -29.71
CA SER A 7 48.09 1.79 -30.77
C SER A 7 47.26 0.64 -31.39
N THR A 8 47.76 -0.57 -31.40
CA THR A 8 47.05 -1.75 -31.99
C THR A 8 45.98 -2.31 -31.08
N PHE A 9 46.04 -2.03 -29.77
CA PHE A 9 45.05 -2.47 -28.80
C PHE A 9 43.80 -1.56 -28.79
N LEU A 10 43.98 -0.27 -28.97
CA LEU A 10 42.83 0.68 -29.05
C LEU A 10 42.01 0.49 -30.35
N PHE A 11 42.66 0.21 -31.49
CA PHE A 11 41.94 -0.02 -32.74
C PHE A 11 41.05 -1.30 -32.71
N LYS A 12 41.52 -2.38 -32.08
CA LYS A 12 40.72 -3.63 -31.93
C LYS A 12 39.59 -3.49 -30.93
N MET A 13 39.64 -2.54 -30.00
CA MET A 13 38.56 -2.29 -29.06
C MET A 13 37.45 -1.40 -29.68
N MET A 14 37.82 -0.46 -30.53
CA MET A 14 36.86 0.40 -31.25
C MET A 14 36.04 -0.38 -32.27
N ASP A 15 36.63 -1.32 -33.01
CA ASP A 15 35.89 -2.16 -33.95
C ASP A 15 34.87 -3.09 -33.25
N LYS A 16 35.17 -3.59 -32.06
CA LYS A 16 34.22 -4.41 -31.28
C LYS A 16 33.06 -3.58 -30.71
N ILE A 17 33.28 -2.33 -30.34
CA ILE A 17 32.23 -1.43 -29.82
C ILE A 17 31.32 -1.01 -30.98
N LEU A 18 31.87 -0.75 -32.16
CA LEU A 18 31.09 -0.36 -33.35
C LEU A 18 30.19 -1.53 -33.84
N VAL A 19 30.69 -2.78 -33.84
CA VAL A 19 29.91 -3.95 -34.18
C VAL A 19 28.80 -4.23 -33.15
N PHE A 20 29.05 -3.97 -31.85
CA PHE A 20 28.03 -4.15 -30.81
C PHE A 20 26.91 -3.10 -30.90
N VAL A 21 27.22 -1.85 -31.23
CA VAL A 21 26.23 -0.78 -31.45
C VAL A 21 25.40 -1.03 -32.72
N ILE A 22 26.00 -1.56 -33.80
CA ILE A 22 25.27 -1.91 -35.03
C ILE A 22 24.38 -3.15 -34.81
N LEU A 23 24.80 -4.13 -34.01
CA LEU A 23 23.94 -5.29 -33.65
C LEU A 23 22.75 -4.85 -32.78
N LEU A 24 22.90 -3.89 -31.88
CA LEU A 24 21.81 -3.33 -31.06
C LEU A 24 20.80 -2.53 -31.90
N LEU A 25 21.23 -1.89 -32.98
CA LEU A 25 20.35 -1.16 -33.91
C LEU A 25 19.61 -2.08 -34.89
N LEU A 26 20.14 -3.28 -35.18
CA LEU A 26 19.50 -4.25 -36.09
C LEU A 26 18.51 -5.20 -35.36
N LEU A 27 18.54 -5.25 -34.02
CA LEU A 27 17.58 -6.01 -33.22
C LEU A 27 16.28 -5.23 -32.93
N HIS A 28 16.17 -3.97 -33.35
CA HIS A 28 14.98 -3.12 -33.17
C HIS A 28 14.06 -3.04 -34.40
N SER A 29 14.29 -3.82 -35.43
CA SER A 29 13.51 -3.74 -36.70
C SER A 29 12.81 -5.03 -37.14
N SER A 30 12.49 -5.93 -36.21
CA SER A 30 11.65 -7.08 -36.54
C SER A 30 10.82 -7.56 -35.36
N ALA A 31 9.73 -6.83 -35.07
CA ALA A 31 8.61 -7.37 -34.31
C ALA A 31 7.33 -7.13 -35.14
N SER A 32 6.87 -8.16 -35.79
CA SER A 32 5.62 -8.21 -36.48
C SER A 32 4.43 -8.26 -35.54
N SER A 33 3.38 -7.55 -35.92
CA SER A 33 2.03 -7.51 -35.41
C SER A 33 1.50 -8.82 -34.80
N SER A 34 1.04 -8.73 -33.55
CA SER A 34 0.00 -9.58 -33.00
C SER A 34 -0.95 -8.74 -32.17
N ASP A 35 -2.24 -8.93 -32.39
CA ASP A 35 -3.39 -8.27 -31.79
C ASP A 35 -3.22 -7.99 -30.29
N THR A 36 -3.20 -6.71 -29.93
CA THR A 36 -3.41 -6.25 -28.57
C THR A 36 -4.67 -5.41 -28.54
N SER A 37 -5.69 -5.94 -27.88
CA SER A 37 -6.88 -5.19 -27.48
C SER A 37 -6.46 -3.91 -26.74
N HIS A 38 -6.88 -2.77 -27.28
CA HIS A 38 -6.54 -1.43 -26.80
C HIS A 38 -6.97 -1.22 -25.33
N GLN A 39 -6.02 -1.26 -24.42
CA GLN A 39 -6.09 -0.43 -23.22
C GLN A 39 -5.61 0.98 -23.61
N GLN A 40 -6.55 1.91 -23.76
CA GLN A 40 -6.21 3.31 -23.95
C GLN A 40 -5.77 3.88 -22.60
N GLN A 41 -4.47 3.93 -22.39
CA GLN A 41 -3.84 4.71 -21.34
C GLN A 41 -3.83 6.18 -21.75
N PHE A 42 -4.70 7.01 -21.16
CA PHE A 42 -4.61 8.46 -21.26
C PHE A 42 -3.67 9.00 -20.16
N CYS A 43 -2.38 8.79 -20.35
CA CYS A 43 -1.36 9.67 -19.76
C CYS A 43 -0.74 10.48 -20.92
N PRO A 44 -0.90 11.82 -20.98
CA PRO A 44 -0.12 12.60 -21.91
C PRO A 44 1.36 12.52 -21.50
N ALA A 45 2.22 12.24 -22.47
CA ALA A 45 3.66 12.19 -22.29
C ALA A 45 4.16 13.44 -21.55
N ALA A 46 5.04 13.24 -20.56
CA ALA A 46 5.66 14.27 -19.75
C ALA A 46 6.60 15.17 -20.57
N THR A 47 6.06 16.09 -21.36
CA THR A 47 6.82 17.18 -22.02
C THR A 47 5.97 18.42 -22.31
N ALA A 48 4.93 18.71 -21.52
CA ALA A 48 4.28 20.02 -21.59
C ALA A 48 4.30 20.68 -20.20
N PRO A 49 4.70 21.97 -20.08
CA PRO A 49 4.50 22.71 -18.85
C PRO A 49 3.00 22.72 -18.55
N CYS A 50 2.63 22.65 -17.27
CA CYS A 50 1.24 22.80 -16.80
C CYS A 50 0.67 24.15 -17.30
N GLY A 51 0.21 24.16 -18.54
CA GLY A 51 -0.53 25.24 -19.15
C GLY A 51 -2.00 24.89 -19.07
N SER A 52 -2.81 25.86 -18.80
CA SER A 52 -4.26 25.91 -18.62
C SER A 52 -5.07 25.19 -19.72
N HIS A 53 -4.95 23.88 -19.85
CA HIS A 53 -5.94 23.10 -20.57
C HIS A 53 -7.05 22.74 -19.58
N GLU A 54 -8.27 23.15 -19.89
CA GLU A 54 -9.45 22.67 -19.14
C GLU A 54 -9.38 21.15 -19.11
N LYS A 55 -9.49 20.56 -17.89
CA LYS A 55 -9.57 19.10 -17.75
C LYS A 55 -10.77 18.59 -18.55
N PRO A 56 -10.68 17.43 -19.22
CA PRO A 56 -11.75 16.94 -20.08
C PRO A 56 -13.07 16.77 -19.30
N LYS A 57 -14.18 17.04 -19.95
CA LYS A 57 -15.50 16.67 -19.47
C LYS A 57 -15.69 15.19 -19.71
N ILE A 58 -16.13 14.44 -18.69
CA ILE A 58 -16.35 13.00 -18.78
C ILE A 58 -17.77 12.67 -18.34
N LEU A 59 -18.45 11.81 -19.06
CA LEU A 59 -19.73 11.25 -18.68
C LEU A 59 -19.65 9.73 -18.65
N ILE A 60 -19.75 9.15 -17.46
CA ILE A 60 -19.85 7.70 -17.26
C ILE A 60 -21.33 7.33 -17.34
N LYS A 61 -21.73 6.45 -18.25
CA LYS A 61 -23.14 6.12 -18.53
C LYS A 61 -23.51 4.69 -18.18
N GLY A 62 -24.73 4.55 -17.63
CA GLY A 62 -25.43 3.27 -17.54
C GLY A 62 -24.87 2.29 -16.53
N GLY A 63 -23.89 2.68 -15.72
CA GLY A 63 -23.31 1.85 -14.69
C GLY A 63 -24.13 1.81 -13.41
N THR A 64 -23.85 0.80 -12.56
CA THR A 64 -24.35 0.79 -11.18
C THR A 64 -23.40 1.59 -10.32
N VAL A 65 -23.78 2.80 -9.93
CA VAL A 65 -23.04 3.62 -8.96
C VAL A 65 -23.18 3.01 -7.59
N VAL A 66 -22.06 2.70 -6.93
CA VAL A 66 -22.02 2.06 -5.61
C VAL A 66 -21.28 2.96 -4.62
N ASN A 67 -21.95 3.38 -3.58
CA ASN A 67 -21.42 4.01 -2.39
C ASN A 67 -21.50 3.06 -1.19
N ALA A 68 -20.87 3.38 -0.07
CA ALA A 68 -20.82 2.52 1.13
C ALA A 68 -22.20 2.15 1.73
N HIS A 69 -23.25 2.92 1.45
CA HIS A 69 -24.57 2.72 2.03
C HIS A 69 -25.71 2.71 0.98
N HIS A 70 -25.36 2.87 -0.28
CA HIS A 70 -26.35 3.03 -1.35
C HIS A 70 -25.78 2.59 -2.69
N SER A 71 -26.62 1.98 -3.53
CA SER A 71 -26.29 1.70 -4.92
C SER A 71 -27.52 1.97 -5.82
N GLU A 72 -27.26 2.54 -7.00
CA GLU A 72 -28.30 2.85 -7.98
C GLU A 72 -27.73 2.86 -9.40
N VAL A 73 -28.56 2.63 -10.39
CA VAL A 73 -28.17 2.82 -11.80
C VAL A 73 -28.26 4.30 -12.12
N ALA A 74 -27.13 4.93 -12.37
CA ALA A 74 -27.04 6.36 -12.66
C ALA A 74 -25.85 6.65 -13.59
N ASP A 75 -25.91 7.82 -14.22
CA ASP A 75 -24.80 8.40 -14.96
C ASP A 75 -24.03 9.35 -14.04
N VAL A 76 -22.71 9.45 -14.24
CA VAL A 76 -21.82 10.33 -13.47
C VAL A 76 -21.18 11.35 -14.41
N TYR A 77 -21.48 12.64 -14.21
CA TYR A 77 -20.87 13.71 -14.99
C TYR A 77 -19.75 14.39 -14.22
N ILE A 78 -18.59 14.46 -14.86
CA ILE A 78 -17.35 14.98 -14.31
C ILE A 78 -16.89 16.18 -15.13
N LYS A 79 -16.51 17.25 -14.44
CA LYS A 79 -15.92 18.45 -15.03
C LYS A 79 -14.79 18.97 -14.14
N ASN A 80 -13.64 19.26 -14.72
CA ASN A 80 -12.46 19.77 -14.00
C ASN A 80 -12.00 18.92 -12.82
N GLY A 81 -12.13 17.58 -12.91
CA GLY A 81 -11.74 16.65 -11.87
C GLY A 81 -12.71 16.54 -10.70
N ILE A 82 -13.91 17.16 -10.80
CA ILE A 82 -14.95 17.15 -9.77
C ILE A 82 -16.21 16.47 -10.33
N ILE A 83 -16.89 15.68 -9.52
CA ILE A 83 -18.19 15.11 -9.81
C ILE A 83 -19.23 16.24 -9.75
N VAL A 84 -19.85 16.55 -10.88
CA VAL A 84 -20.86 17.64 -10.96
C VAL A 84 -22.27 17.12 -10.72
N SER A 85 -22.57 15.92 -11.25
CA SER A 85 -23.91 15.35 -11.17
C SER A 85 -23.87 13.82 -11.16
N VAL A 86 -24.77 13.24 -10.38
CA VAL A 86 -25.03 11.79 -10.34
C VAL A 86 -26.54 11.62 -10.48
N MET A 87 -27.02 11.22 -11.67
CA MET A 87 -28.45 11.01 -11.95
C MET A 87 -28.61 10.20 -13.25
N PRO A 88 -29.73 9.52 -13.44
CA PRO A 88 -29.99 8.79 -14.68
C PRO A 88 -30.22 9.71 -15.88
N ASN A 89 -29.94 9.20 -17.09
CA ASN A 89 -30.28 9.82 -18.38
C ASN A 89 -29.64 11.21 -18.63
N LEU A 90 -28.40 11.41 -18.19
CA LEU A 90 -27.65 12.63 -18.52
C LEU A 90 -27.35 12.66 -20.04
N VAL A 91 -27.45 13.84 -20.62
CA VAL A 91 -27.16 14.06 -22.05
C VAL A 91 -25.79 14.76 -22.15
N PRO A 92 -24.80 14.14 -22.85
CA PRO A 92 -23.50 14.78 -23.07
C PRO A 92 -23.64 15.95 -24.06
N ASP A 93 -22.75 16.93 -23.93
CA ASP A 93 -22.47 17.89 -25.01
C ASP A 93 -21.41 17.31 -25.98
N ASP A 94 -21.19 17.98 -27.11
CA ASP A 94 -20.27 17.51 -28.17
C ASP A 94 -18.81 17.42 -27.71
N GLU A 95 -18.43 18.06 -26.61
CA GLU A 95 -17.07 18.06 -26.06
C GLU A 95 -16.88 17.01 -24.96
N THR A 96 -17.93 16.29 -24.57
CA THR A 96 -17.90 15.36 -23.45
C THR A 96 -17.42 13.98 -23.89
N HIS A 97 -16.36 13.47 -23.26
CA HIS A 97 -15.92 12.08 -23.44
C HIS A 97 -16.89 11.14 -22.71
N VAL A 98 -17.51 10.23 -23.45
CA VAL A 98 -18.49 9.28 -22.89
C VAL A 98 -17.84 7.92 -22.67
N ILE A 99 -17.98 7.38 -21.45
CA ILE A 99 -17.54 6.04 -21.05
C ILE A 99 -18.77 5.18 -20.76
N ASP A 100 -18.94 4.09 -21.50
CA ASP A 100 -20.02 3.12 -21.27
C ASP A 100 -19.64 2.18 -20.10
N ALA A 101 -20.42 2.26 -19.03
CA ALA A 101 -20.29 1.41 -17.84
C ALA A 101 -21.49 0.43 -17.70
N THR A 102 -22.26 0.20 -18.77
CA THR A 102 -23.40 -0.72 -18.73
C THR A 102 -22.99 -2.11 -18.25
N GLY A 103 -23.66 -2.62 -17.22
CA GLY A 103 -23.37 -3.92 -16.59
C GLY A 103 -22.14 -3.93 -15.70
N LYS A 104 -21.54 -2.77 -15.41
CA LYS A 104 -20.36 -2.62 -14.55
C LYS A 104 -20.70 -1.80 -13.30
N PHE A 105 -19.83 -1.88 -12.31
CA PHE A 105 -19.91 -1.06 -11.11
C PHE A 105 -19.06 0.21 -11.27
N VAL A 106 -19.63 1.36 -10.90
CA VAL A 106 -18.94 2.65 -10.81
C VAL A 106 -18.79 2.98 -9.33
N MET A 107 -17.57 2.98 -8.84
CA MET A 107 -17.27 3.06 -7.41
C MET A 107 -16.24 4.16 -7.13
N PRO A 108 -16.19 4.70 -5.90
CA PRO A 108 -15.07 5.54 -5.49
C PRO A 108 -13.76 4.75 -5.65
N GLY A 109 -12.70 5.42 -6.10
CA GLY A 109 -11.37 4.85 -6.14
C GLY A 109 -10.90 4.40 -4.75
N GLY A 110 -10.08 3.37 -4.72
CA GLY A 110 -9.51 2.87 -3.47
C GLY A 110 -8.63 3.91 -2.78
N ILE A 111 -8.66 3.92 -1.44
CA ILE A 111 -7.72 4.70 -0.62
C ILE A 111 -6.90 3.70 0.20
N ASP A 112 -5.59 3.67 -0.03
CA ASP A 112 -4.68 2.80 0.69
C ASP A 112 -4.06 3.55 1.88
N PRO A 113 -4.38 3.18 3.12
CA PRO A 113 -3.88 3.89 4.31
C PRO A 113 -2.45 3.50 4.68
N HIS A 114 -1.78 2.60 3.94
CA HIS A 114 -0.52 2.02 4.41
C HIS A 114 0.42 1.66 3.27
N THR A 115 1.38 2.55 3.01
CA THR A 115 2.42 2.34 1.99
C THR A 115 3.78 2.84 2.45
N HIS A 116 4.85 2.34 1.82
CA HIS A 116 6.24 2.69 2.07
C HIS A 116 6.99 2.87 0.75
N LEU A 117 6.72 3.99 0.05
CA LEU A 117 7.36 4.33 -1.22
C LEU A 117 8.67 5.09 -0.99
N ALA A 118 9.71 4.75 -1.76
CA ALA A 118 11.04 5.35 -1.67
C ALA A 118 11.58 5.40 -0.22
N MET A 119 11.28 4.36 0.58
CA MET A 119 11.69 4.29 1.99
C MET A 119 13.05 3.62 2.13
N GLU A 120 13.97 4.28 2.81
CA GLU A 120 15.23 3.65 3.25
C GLU A 120 14.96 2.76 4.47
N PHE A 121 15.28 1.47 4.35
CA PHE A 121 15.04 0.50 5.42
C PHE A 121 16.03 -0.66 5.35
N MET A 122 16.54 -1.10 6.49
CA MET A 122 17.47 -2.25 6.60
C MET A 122 18.69 -2.19 5.66
N GLY A 123 19.22 -0.99 5.41
CA GLY A 123 20.42 -0.77 4.57
C GLY A 123 20.15 -0.80 3.07
N THR A 124 18.90 -0.74 2.66
CA THR A 124 18.48 -0.62 1.26
C THR A 124 17.29 0.34 1.15
N GLU A 125 16.81 0.61 -0.06
CA GLU A 125 15.64 1.44 -0.32
C GLU A 125 14.56 0.62 -1.04
N THR A 126 13.27 0.85 -0.72
CA THR A 126 12.17 0.22 -1.46
C THR A 126 12.27 0.56 -2.95
N ILE A 127 12.02 -0.45 -3.81
CA ILE A 127 12.27 -0.30 -5.24
C ILE A 127 11.24 0.61 -5.94
N ASP A 128 10.03 0.69 -5.41
CA ASP A 128 9.01 1.62 -5.90
C ASP A 128 9.16 2.99 -5.26
N ASP A 129 9.24 4.00 -6.11
CA ASP A 129 9.14 5.41 -5.75
C ASP A 129 7.67 5.91 -5.87
N PHE A 130 7.44 7.20 -5.60
CA PHE A 130 6.10 7.77 -5.69
C PHE A 130 5.48 7.66 -7.09
N PHE A 131 6.26 7.71 -8.16
CA PHE A 131 5.72 7.56 -9.50
C PHE A 131 5.36 6.10 -9.80
N SER A 132 6.29 5.16 -9.62
CA SER A 132 6.06 3.75 -9.97
C SER A 132 5.03 3.08 -9.06
N GLY A 133 5.09 3.34 -7.73
CA GLY A 133 4.10 2.83 -6.78
C GLY A 133 2.71 3.39 -7.05
N GLN A 134 2.59 4.66 -7.40
CA GLN A 134 1.31 5.27 -7.76
C GLN A 134 0.79 4.81 -9.13
N ALA A 135 1.67 4.56 -10.11
CA ALA A 135 1.27 3.95 -11.38
C ALA A 135 0.68 2.55 -11.16
N ALA A 136 1.31 1.75 -10.29
CA ALA A 136 0.79 0.44 -9.86
C ALA A 136 -0.56 0.59 -9.12
N ALA A 137 -0.67 1.56 -8.21
CA ALA A 137 -1.92 1.88 -7.50
C ALA A 137 -3.08 2.18 -8.46
N LEU A 138 -2.85 3.07 -9.43
CA LEU A 138 -3.85 3.45 -10.43
C LEU A 138 -4.23 2.26 -11.32
N ALA A 139 -3.28 1.43 -11.73
CA ALA A 139 -3.55 0.20 -12.49
C ALA A 139 -4.45 -0.77 -11.70
N GLY A 140 -4.30 -0.82 -10.37
CA GLY A 140 -5.13 -1.62 -9.47
C GLY A 140 -6.44 -0.98 -9.04
N GLY A 141 -6.69 0.32 -9.34
CA GLY A 141 -7.91 1.02 -8.93
C GLY A 141 -7.82 1.76 -7.59
N THR A 142 -6.61 1.96 -7.07
CA THR A 142 -6.34 2.84 -5.92
C THR A 142 -6.01 4.23 -6.43
N THR A 143 -6.73 5.27 -5.99
CA THR A 143 -6.59 6.67 -6.47
C THR A 143 -5.95 7.59 -5.44
N MET A 144 -5.78 7.12 -4.22
CA MET A 144 -5.07 7.82 -3.15
C MET A 144 -4.38 6.82 -2.24
N HIS A 145 -3.21 7.18 -1.72
CA HIS A 145 -2.55 6.44 -0.64
C HIS A 145 -2.07 7.38 0.45
N ILE A 146 -1.78 6.82 1.62
CA ILE A 146 -1.16 7.55 2.73
C ILE A 146 0.15 6.84 3.10
N ASP A 147 1.27 7.53 2.87
CA ASP A 147 2.61 6.98 3.05
C ASP A 147 3.20 7.30 4.42
N PHE A 148 4.12 6.49 4.92
CA PHE A 148 4.77 6.69 6.22
C PHE A 148 6.11 7.39 6.07
N ILE A 149 6.17 8.64 6.53
CA ILE A 149 7.41 9.40 6.64
C ILE A 149 8.25 8.87 7.80
N MET A 150 9.51 8.54 7.53
CA MET A 150 10.50 8.24 8.56
C MET A 150 11.24 9.52 8.97
N PRO A 151 11.45 9.77 10.27
CA PRO A 151 12.25 10.89 10.72
C PRO A 151 13.69 10.76 10.23
N SER A 152 14.34 11.88 9.91
CA SER A 152 15.75 11.92 9.54
C SER A 152 16.59 12.42 10.73
N ALA A 153 17.57 11.61 11.14
CA ALA A 153 18.41 11.89 12.32
C ALA A 153 17.59 12.30 13.57
N GLY A 154 16.36 11.77 13.71
CA GLY A 154 15.45 12.04 14.80
C GLY A 154 14.60 13.32 14.67
N SER A 155 14.77 14.10 13.60
CA SER A 155 13.92 15.25 13.25
C SER A 155 12.76 14.83 12.38
N LEU A 156 11.52 15.14 12.80
CA LEU A 156 10.31 14.92 12.01
C LEU A 156 10.27 15.89 10.83
N MET A 157 10.69 17.14 11.05
CA MET A 157 10.71 18.18 10.02
C MET A 157 11.67 17.87 8.88
N ASP A 158 12.84 17.30 9.18
CA ASP A 158 13.79 16.93 8.13
C ASP A 158 13.32 15.69 7.36
N GLY A 159 12.72 14.70 8.06
CA GLY A 159 12.01 13.60 7.42
C GLY A 159 10.90 14.09 6.48
N PHE A 160 10.06 15.03 6.93
CA PHE A 160 9.00 15.61 6.12
C PHE A 160 9.53 16.25 4.83
N LYS A 161 10.59 17.09 4.91
CA LYS A 161 11.18 17.74 3.73
C LYS A 161 11.70 16.72 2.71
N ILE A 162 12.34 15.64 3.18
CA ILE A 162 12.83 14.57 2.30
C ILE A 162 11.67 13.92 1.55
N TYR A 163 10.58 13.57 2.24
CA TYR A 163 9.43 12.93 1.58
C TYR A 163 8.61 13.90 0.73
N GLU A 164 8.51 15.18 1.12
CA GLU A 164 7.91 16.22 0.29
C GLU A 164 8.66 16.36 -1.05
N GLU A 165 10.00 16.25 -1.04
CA GLU A 165 10.82 16.24 -2.28
C GLU A 165 10.59 14.96 -3.10
N LYS A 166 10.61 13.78 -2.45
CA LYS A 166 10.33 12.49 -3.10
C LYS A 166 8.94 12.46 -3.75
N ALA A 167 7.95 13.04 -3.10
CA ALA A 167 6.56 13.09 -3.56
C ALA A 167 6.32 14.06 -4.74
N LYS A 168 7.29 14.86 -5.16
CA LYS A 168 7.15 15.71 -6.37
C LYS A 168 6.96 14.91 -7.66
N SER A 169 7.34 13.63 -7.67
CA SER A 169 7.10 12.72 -8.78
C SER A 169 5.70 12.09 -8.79
N SER A 170 4.84 12.44 -7.84
CA SER A 170 3.50 11.88 -7.70
C SER A 170 2.63 12.13 -8.93
N CYS A 171 1.86 11.12 -9.32
CA CYS A 171 0.90 11.16 -10.43
C CYS A 171 -0.57 10.96 -9.97
N MET A 172 -0.81 10.86 -8.66
CA MET A 172 -2.12 10.85 -8.04
C MET A 172 -2.06 11.50 -6.65
N ASP A 173 -3.21 11.65 -6.00
CA ASP A 173 -3.30 12.20 -4.65
C ASP A 173 -2.65 11.30 -3.60
N TYR A 174 -2.02 11.91 -2.61
CA TYR A 174 -1.38 11.23 -1.50
C TYR A 174 -1.54 12.00 -0.18
N GLY A 175 -1.31 11.31 0.92
CA GLY A 175 -1.18 11.88 2.24
C GLY A 175 0.04 11.28 2.97
N PHE A 176 0.29 11.76 4.19
CA PHE A 176 1.39 11.29 5.01
C PHE A 176 0.96 10.97 6.43
N HIS A 177 1.51 9.87 6.96
CA HIS A 177 1.65 9.60 8.39
C HIS A 177 3.08 9.91 8.80
N MET A 178 3.30 10.27 10.08
CA MET A 178 4.64 10.50 10.61
C MET A 178 5.02 9.40 11.61
N ALA A 179 6.16 8.75 11.39
CA ALA A 179 6.72 7.80 12.33
C ALA A 179 7.39 8.50 13.52
N ILE A 180 7.20 7.94 14.71
CA ILE A 180 7.85 8.39 15.95
C ILE A 180 8.74 7.26 16.45
N THR A 181 10.06 7.46 16.36
CA THR A 181 11.08 6.45 16.70
C THR A 181 11.89 6.81 17.93
N GLN A 182 11.67 8.00 18.46
CA GLN A 182 12.26 8.50 19.70
C GLN A 182 11.35 9.55 20.30
N TRP A 183 11.62 9.94 21.57
CA TRP A 183 10.85 10.98 22.25
C TRP A 183 11.76 11.98 22.96
N ASN A 184 11.51 13.26 22.73
CA ASN A 184 12.10 14.39 23.43
C ASN A 184 11.23 15.63 23.19
N GLU A 185 11.56 16.76 23.83
CA GLU A 185 10.80 18.00 23.68
C GLU A 185 10.76 18.53 22.24
N ASN A 186 11.81 18.28 21.43
CA ASN A 186 11.83 18.70 20.04
C ASN A 186 10.81 17.92 19.23
N VAL A 187 10.78 16.58 19.36
CA VAL A 187 9.77 15.72 18.73
C VAL A 187 8.36 16.18 19.08
N SER A 188 8.12 16.48 20.37
CA SER A 188 6.82 16.99 20.84
C SER A 188 6.42 18.31 20.15
N ARG A 189 7.35 19.26 19.97
CA ARG A 189 7.10 20.52 19.25
C ARG A 189 6.89 20.29 17.74
N GLU A 190 7.71 19.44 17.15
CA GLU A 190 7.58 19.13 15.72
C GLU A 190 6.25 18.42 15.39
N MET A 191 5.70 17.61 16.30
CA MET A 191 4.34 17.05 16.14
C MET A 191 3.28 18.16 16.08
N GLU A 192 3.42 19.26 16.85
CA GLU A 192 2.50 20.41 16.74
C GLU A 192 2.60 21.06 15.35
N VAL A 193 3.80 21.24 14.83
CA VAL A 193 4.03 21.80 13.49
C VAL A 193 3.43 20.87 12.43
N MET A 194 3.61 19.54 12.57
CA MET A 194 3.02 18.56 11.64
C MET A 194 1.51 18.71 11.56
N VAL A 195 0.83 18.81 12.72
CA VAL A 195 -0.64 18.94 12.75
C VAL A 195 -1.10 20.30 12.25
N ASN A 196 -0.52 21.38 12.79
CA ASN A 196 -1.04 22.74 12.60
C ASN A 196 -0.66 23.35 11.25
N GLU A 197 0.49 22.97 10.68
CA GLU A 197 1.05 23.60 9.48
C GLU A 197 1.19 22.67 8.29
N LYS A 198 1.37 21.34 8.53
CA LYS A 198 1.61 20.36 7.46
C LYS A 198 0.40 19.46 7.17
N GLY A 199 -0.65 19.53 7.98
CA GLY A 199 -1.87 18.74 7.80
C GLY A 199 -1.71 17.26 8.14
N ILE A 200 -0.61 16.85 8.79
CA ILE A 200 -0.36 15.48 9.23
C ILE A 200 -0.97 15.28 10.60
N ASN A 201 -2.02 14.49 10.70
CA ASN A 201 -2.80 14.28 11.92
C ASN A 201 -2.76 12.83 12.44
N SER A 202 -1.76 12.06 12.05
CA SER A 202 -1.59 10.66 12.44
C SER A 202 -0.11 10.32 12.64
N PHE A 203 0.20 9.64 13.74
CA PHE A 203 1.56 9.35 14.17
C PHE A 203 1.73 7.88 14.52
N LYS A 204 2.72 7.20 13.90
CA LYS A 204 2.99 5.78 14.06
C LYS A 204 4.13 5.52 15.03
N PHE A 205 3.86 4.73 16.05
CA PHE A 205 4.82 4.24 17.03
C PHE A 205 5.12 2.75 16.77
N PHE A 206 6.37 2.35 16.99
CA PHE A 206 6.79 0.96 16.79
C PHE A 206 7.04 0.28 18.14
N LEU A 207 6.39 -0.84 18.39
CA LEU A 207 6.64 -1.69 19.56
C LEU A 207 7.64 -2.80 19.26
N ALA A 208 8.12 -2.89 18.03
CA ALA A 208 9.14 -3.80 17.51
C ALA A 208 10.32 -3.06 16.89
N TYR A 209 11.24 -3.81 16.27
CA TYR A 209 12.52 -3.31 15.73
C TYR A 209 13.43 -2.73 16.82
N LYS A 210 13.66 -3.55 17.87
CA LYS A 210 14.50 -3.22 19.04
C LYS A 210 15.84 -2.63 18.63
N GLY A 211 16.18 -1.49 19.20
CA GLY A 211 17.43 -0.77 18.95
C GLY A 211 17.44 0.08 17.65
N VAL A 212 16.35 0.07 16.87
CA VAL A 212 16.23 0.86 15.63
C VAL A 212 15.01 1.79 15.66
N LEU A 213 13.79 1.24 15.73
CA LEU A 213 12.54 2.01 15.67
C LEU A 213 11.73 1.92 16.96
N MET A 214 11.96 0.87 17.77
CA MET A 214 11.14 0.54 18.92
C MET A 214 11.19 1.65 19.99
N VAL A 215 10.01 2.07 20.42
CA VAL A 215 9.81 2.95 21.58
C VAL A 215 9.43 2.14 22.82
N THR A 216 9.84 2.60 24.00
CA THR A 216 9.46 2.02 25.29
C THR A 216 8.08 2.50 25.74
N ASP A 217 7.46 1.81 26.70
CA ASP A 217 6.09 2.13 27.14
C ASP A 217 5.97 3.52 27.74
N ASP A 218 6.99 4.03 28.43
CA ASP A 218 7.03 5.40 28.96
C ASP A 218 7.01 6.44 27.82
N LEU A 219 7.81 6.24 26.76
CA LEU A 219 7.82 7.10 25.58
C LEU A 219 6.52 7.00 24.79
N LEU A 220 5.96 5.77 24.68
CA LEU A 220 4.67 5.55 24.05
C LEU A 220 3.54 6.31 24.76
N LEU A 221 3.54 6.32 26.09
CA LEU A 221 2.57 7.07 26.89
C LEU A 221 2.67 8.59 26.65
N GLU A 222 3.89 9.15 26.58
CA GLU A 222 4.08 10.56 26.24
C GLU A 222 3.58 10.87 24.82
N GLY A 223 3.90 10.01 23.85
CA GLY A 223 3.39 10.13 22.48
C GLY A 223 1.86 10.08 22.40
N PHE A 224 1.23 9.17 23.12
CA PHE A 224 -0.23 9.07 23.18
C PHE A 224 -0.90 10.28 23.81
N LYS A 225 -0.34 10.80 24.90
CA LYS A 225 -0.79 12.07 25.52
C LYS A 225 -0.69 13.22 24.52
N LYS A 226 0.40 13.27 23.75
CA LYS A 226 0.60 14.30 22.73
C LYS A 226 -0.41 14.18 21.59
N CYS A 227 -0.62 12.98 21.05
CA CYS A 227 -1.66 12.73 20.04
C CYS A 227 -3.03 13.20 20.53
N LYS A 228 -3.41 12.84 21.78
CA LYS A 228 -4.66 13.30 22.39
C LYS A 228 -4.75 14.81 22.46
N SER A 229 -3.70 15.50 22.90
CA SER A 229 -3.71 16.97 23.05
C SER A 229 -3.85 17.70 21.70
N LEU A 230 -3.36 17.08 20.61
CA LEU A 230 -3.41 17.60 19.25
C LEU A 230 -4.68 17.19 18.48
N GLY A 231 -5.50 16.30 19.04
CA GLY A 231 -6.60 15.68 18.31
C GLY A 231 -6.12 14.78 17.16
N ALA A 232 -4.87 14.30 17.25
CA ALA A 232 -4.26 13.44 16.25
C ALA A 232 -4.47 11.96 16.57
N LEU A 233 -4.42 11.10 15.53
CA LEU A 233 -4.59 9.66 15.64
C LEU A 233 -3.26 8.98 16.00
N ALA A 234 -3.24 8.23 17.11
CA ALA A 234 -2.14 7.36 17.47
C ALA A 234 -2.23 6.03 16.72
N MET A 235 -1.14 5.62 16.07
CA MET A 235 -1.03 4.37 15.31
C MET A 235 0.11 3.52 15.88
N VAL A 236 -0.03 2.19 15.86
CA VAL A 236 1.00 1.29 16.39
C VAL A 236 1.30 0.13 15.45
N HIS A 237 2.61 -0.13 15.21
CA HIS A 237 3.11 -1.43 14.81
C HIS A 237 3.22 -2.29 16.09
N ALA A 238 2.35 -3.28 16.23
CA ALA A 238 2.15 -4.01 17.47
C ALA A 238 2.74 -5.42 17.40
N GLU A 239 4.06 -5.55 17.51
CA GLU A 239 4.76 -6.80 17.87
C GLU A 239 5.64 -6.52 19.09
N ASN A 240 5.78 -7.48 20.00
CA ASN A 240 6.67 -7.36 21.15
C ASN A 240 8.14 -7.48 20.71
N GLY A 241 8.83 -6.35 20.58
CA GLY A 241 10.17 -6.27 20.02
C GLY A 241 11.22 -6.99 20.86
N ASP A 242 11.07 -7.09 22.19
CA ASP A 242 11.96 -7.84 23.05
C ASP A 242 11.79 -9.36 22.82
N ALA A 243 10.55 -9.84 22.74
CA ALA A 243 10.26 -11.25 22.46
C ALA A 243 10.68 -11.64 21.04
N VAL A 244 10.48 -10.77 20.04
CA VAL A 244 10.94 -10.97 18.67
C VAL A 244 12.48 -11.08 18.64
N PHE A 245 13.20 -10.22 19.33
CA PHE A 245 14.66 -10.25 19.40
C PHE A 245 15.18 -11.56 19.99
N GLU A 246 14.59 -12.04 21.10
CA GLU A 246 14.93 -13.33 21.69
C GLU A 246 14.52 -14.49 20.78
N GLY A 247 13.38 -14.41 20.10
CA GLY A 247 12.94 -15.38 19.10
C GLY A 247 13.96 -15.52 17.95
N GLN A 248 14.43 -14.40 17.42
CA GLN A 248 15.45 -14.36 16.35
C GLN A 248 16.74 -15.01 16.82
N LYS A 249 17.23 -14.68 18.02
CA LYS A 249 18.42 -15.27 18.60
C LYS A 249 18.27 -16.79 18.74
N ARG A 250 17.15 -17.26 19.26
CA ARG A 250 16.83 -18.68 19.40
C ARG A 250 16.83 -19.41 18.05
N MET A 251 16.29 -18.82 16.98
CA MET A 251 16.29 -19.46 15.65
C MET A 251 17.71 -19.64 15.14
N ILE A 252 18.59 -18.65 15.29
CA ILE A 252 20.01 -18.76 14.91
C ILE A 252 20.72 -19.84 15.73
N GLU A 253 20.50 -19.92 17.05
CA GLU A 253 21.04 -20.96 17.92
C GLU A 253 20.60 -22.38 17.52
N LEU A 254 19.40 -22.51 16.95
CA LEU A 254 18.87 -23.76 16.40
C LEU A 254 19.37 -24.07 14.97
N GLY A 255 20.18 -23.21 14.37
CA GLY A 255 20.69 -23.38 13.01
C GLY A 255 19.66 -23.04 11.91
N ILE A 256 18.62 -22.29 12.23
CA ILE A 256 17.60 -21.83 11.29
C ILE A 256 18.00 -20.46 10.77
N TYR A 257 18.42 -20.40 9.52
CA TYR A 257 18.91 -19.17 8.87
C TYR A 257 18.05 -18.71 7.70
N GLY A 258 17.18 -19.58 7.18
CA GLY A 258 16.31 -19.32 6.04
C GLY A 258 15.10 -18.42 6.36
N PRO A 259 14.32 -18.02 5.34
CA PRO A 259 13.15 -17.13 5.49
C PRO A 259 12.12 -17.61 6.52
N GLU A 260 12.00 -18.93 6.74
CA GLU A 260 11.10 -19.52 7.75
C GLU A 260 11.46 -19.07 9.18
N GLY A 261 12.72 -18.76 9.44
CA GLY A 261 13.18 -18.22 10.73
C GLY A 261 12.51 -16.89 11.08
N HIS A 262 12.10 -16.11 10.07
CA HIS A 262 11.36 -14.87 10.28
C HIS A 262 10.01 -15.12 10.94
N ALA A 263 9.20 -16.02 10.41
CA ALA A 263 7.89 -16.35 10.97
C ALA A 263 8.02 -17.07 12.33
N LEU A 264 8.96 -18.03 12.47
CA LEU A 264 9.20 -18.78 13.69
C LEU A 264 9.65 -17.89 14.87
N SER A 265 10.38 -16.81 14.59
CA SER A 265 10.81 -15.84 15.61
C SER A 265 9.70 -14.85 16.02
N ARG A 266 8.56 -14.81 15.32
CA ARG A 266 7.47 -13.83 15.46
C ARG A 266 6.10 -14.52 15.54
N PRO A 267 5.88 -15.46 16.49
CA PRO A 267 4.59 -16.16 16.58
C PRO A 267 3.42 -15.20 16.86
N PRO A 268 2.17 -15.58 16.53
CA PRO A 268 0.98 -14.73 16.72
C PRO A 268 0.83 -14.14 18.12
N LEU A 269 1.26 -14.86 19.14
CA LEU A 269 1.17 -14.41 20.53
C LEU A 269 1.97 -13.12 20.82
N VAL A 270 3.08 -12.84 20.10
CA VAL A 270 3.86 -11.61 20.31
C VAL A 270 3.19 -10.40 19.67
N GLU A 271 2.41 -10.61 18.62
CA GLU A 271 1.54 -9.61 18.02
C GLU A 271 0.34 -9.31 18.95
N ALA A 272 -0.30 -10.33 19.47
CA ALA A 272 -1.44 -10.20 20.37
C ALA A 272 -1.08 -9.52 21.69
N GLU A 273 0.08 -9.86 22.29
CA GLU A 273 0.55 -9.22 23.52
C GLU A 273 0.76 -7.72 23.29
N ALA A 274 1.49 -7.35 22.25
CA ALA A 274 1.78 -5.95 21.95
C ALA A 274 0.50 -5.17 21.60
N THR A 275 -0.43 -5.78 20.88
CA THR A 275 -1.75 -5.21 20.57
C THR A 275 -2.54 -4.95 21.86
N SER A 276 -2.64 -5.95 22.74
CA SER A 276 -3.31 -5.82 24.03
C SER A 276 -2.70 -4.73 24.90
N ARG A 277 -1.36 -4.66 24.97
CA ARG A 277 -0.61 -3.68 25.72
C ARG A 277 -0.84 -2.26 25.20
N ALA A 278 -0.71 -2.06 23.87
CA ALA A 278 -0.98 -0.76 23.24
C ALA A 278 -2.42 -0.27 23.51
N ILE A 279 -3.41 -1.16 23.36
CA ILE A 279 -4.82 -0.86 23.63
C ILE A 279 -5.02 -0.40 25.09
N ARG A 280 -4.41 -1.08 26.05
CA ARG A 280 -4.53 -0.72 27.47
C ARG A 280 -3.86 0.61 27.78
N LEU A 281 -2.69 0.89 27.20
CA LEU A 281 -2.00 2.17 27.36
C LEU A 281 -2.79 3.32 26.71
N ALA A 282 -3.36 3.10 25.53
CA ALA A 282 -4.23 4.07 24.87
C ALA A 282 -5.51 4.34 25.69
N SER A 283 -6.10 3.29 26.27
CA SER A 283 -7.25 3.41 27.19
C SER A 283 -6.89 4.20 28.43
N PHE A 284 -5.73 3.94 29.03
CA PHE A 284 -5.26 4.66 30.22
C PHE A 284 -5.10 6.16 29.95
N VAL A 285 -4.61 6.54 28.77
CA VAL A 285 -4.50 7.93 28.33
C VAL A 285 -5.86 8.48 27.87
N ASN A 286 -6.82 7.62 27.54
CA ASN A 286 -8.10 7.94 26.88
C ASN A 286 -7.87 8.63 25.53
N THR A 287 -7.18 7.92 24.61
CA THR A 287 -6.97 8.32 23.21
C THR A 287 -7.42 7.21 22.25
N PRO A 288 -7.98 7.54 21.09
CA PRO A 288 -8.21 6.56 20.04
C PRO A 288 -6.90 5.89 19.60
N LEU A 289 -6.98 4.61 19.21
CA LEU A 289 -5.83 3.84 18.75
C LEU A 289 -6.12 3.21 17.40
N TYR A 290 -5.16 3.28 16.49
CA TYR A 290 -5.15 2.58 15.23
C TYR A 290 -4.05 1.50 15.23
N VAL A 291 -4.44 0.24 15.13
CA VAL A 291 -3.53 -0.90 15.02
C VAL A 291 -3.36 -1.21 13.54
N VAL A 292 -2.16 -0.94 13.00
CA VAL A 292 -1.84 -1.17 11.58
C VAL A 292 -1.58 -2.66 11.33
N HIS A 293 -1.71 -3.11 10.09
CA HIS A 293 -1.36 -4.46 9.57
C HIS A 293 -1.64 -5.61 10.57
N VAL A 294 -2.89 -5.73 11.03
CA VAL A 294 -3.33 -6.85 11.89
C VAL A 294 -3.26 -8.16 11.09
N MET A 295 -2.34 -9.06 11.46
CA MET A 295 -2.05 -10.27 10.70
C MET A 295 -2.54 -11.55 11.37
N SER A 296 -2.80 -11.54 12.68
CA SER A 296 -3.23 -12.74 13.42
C SER A 296 -4.64 -12.65 13.97
N SER A 297 -5.31 -13.81 14.10
CA SER A 297 -6.55 -13.94 14.84
C SER A 297 -6.41 -13.51 16.29
N ASP A 298 -5.26 -13.79 16.89
CA ASP A 298 -4.95 -13.48 18.28
C ASP A 298 -4.97 -11.97 18.54
N ALA A 299 -4.29 -11.17 17.68
CA ALA A 299 -4.32 -9.72 17.76
C ALA A 299 -5.73 -9.15 17.44
N MET A 300 -6.42 -9.70 16.44
CA MET A 300 -7.80 -9.34 16.10
C MET A 300 -8.75 -9.57 17.28
N GLU A 301 -8.57 -10.64 18.07
CA GLU A 301 -9.38 -10.89 19.26
C GLU A 301 -9.18 -9.82 20.34
N GLU A 302 -7.97 -9.33 20.56
CA GLU A 302 -7.70 -8.22 21.49
C GLU A 302 -8.41 -6.93 21.06
N ILE A 303 -8.40 -6.63 19.75
CA ILE A 303 -9.17 -5.51 19.17
C ILE A 303 -10.69 -5.72 19.41
N SER A 304 -11.19 -6.92 19.14
CA SER A 304 -12.61 -7.26 19.35
C SER A 304 -13.04 -7.05 20.79
N LYS A 305 -12.23 -7.52 21.76
CA LYS A 305 -12.49 -7.34 23.20
C LYS A 305 -12.54 -5.85 23.57
N ALA A 306 -11.59 -5.06 23.09
CA ALA A 306 -11.53 -3.63 23.36
C ALA A 306 -12.75 -2.89 22.79
N ARG A 307 -13.11 -3.14 21.54
CA ARG A 307 -14.28 -2.52 20.90
C ARG A 307 -15.59 -2.90 21.58
N LYS A 308 -15.76 -4.15 21.98
CA LYS A 308 -16.92 -4.60 22.77
C LYS A 308 -17.03 -3.89 24.13
N SER A 309 -15.92 -3.46 24.70
CA SER A 309 -15.90 -2.66 25.96
C SER A 309 -16.09 -1.16 25.71
N GLY A 310 -16.31 -0.72 24.47
CA GLY A 310 -16.55 0.68 24.11
C GLY A 310 -15.31 1.51 23.83
N GLN A 311 -14.12 0.87 23.75
CA GLN A 311 -12.89 1.59 23.37
C GLN A 311 -12.87 1.90 21.87
N GLN A 312 -12.35 3.07 21.53
CA GLN A 312 -12.13 3.49 20.14
C GLN A 312 -10.83 2.88 19.62
N VAL A 313 -10.91 1.69 19.08
CA VAL A 313 -9.81 0.98 18.45
C VAL A 313 -10.16 0.69 16.99
N ILE A 314 -9.30 1.11 16.08
CA ILE A 314 -9.35 0.81 14.66
C ILE A 314 -8.36 -0.30 14.40
N GLY A 315 -8.75 -1.32 13.67
CA GLY A 315 -7.87 -2.41 13.22
C GLY A 315 -7.84 -2.48 11.69
N GLU A 316 -6.65 -2.49 11.14
CA GLU A 316 -6.38 -2.57 9.71
C GLU A 316 -5.69 -3.91 9.40
N PRO A 317 -6.37 -4.89 8.81
CA PRO A 317 -5.69 -5.98 8.14
C PRO A 317 -5.13 -5.50 6.80
N VAL A 318 -4.07 -6.14 6.32
CA VAL A 318 -3.55 -5.89 4.99
C VAL A 318 -3.90 -7.02 4.04
N VAL A 319 -3.93 -6.72 2.73
CA VAL A 319 -4.41 -7.67 1.73
C VAL A 319 -3.63 -9.00 1.74
N SER A 320 -2.32 -8.98 2.01
CA SER A 320 -1.51 -10.20 2.14
C SER A 320 -2.02 -11.12 3.27
N GLY A 321 -2.37 -10.56 4.41
CA GLY A 321 -2.96 -11.31 5.53
C GLY A 321 -4.38 -11.83 5.29
N LEU A 322 -5.13 -11.19 4.38
CA LEU A 322 -6.47 -11.65 4.02
C LEU A 322 -6.47 -12.82 3.03
N VAL A 323 -5.50 -12.89 2.12
CA VAL A 323 -5.57 -13.82 0.97
C VAL A 323 -4.50 -14.90 0.96
N LEU A 324 -3.36 -14.68 1.64
CA LEU A 324 -2.25 -15.62 1.68
C LEU A 324 -2.24 -16.44 2.99
N ASP A 325 -1.41 -17.46 2.99
CA ASP A 325 -0.91 -18.17 4.16
C ASP A 325 0.63 -18.28 4.10
N ASP A 326 1.22 -18.78 5.17
CA ASP A 326 2.68 -18.84 5.32
C ASP A 326 3.36 -19.97 4.52
N SER A 327 2.63 -20.74 3.72
CA SER A 327 3.16 -21.91 3.00
C SER A 327 4.35 -21.55 2.11
N GLY A 328 4.33 -20.36 1.50
CA GLY A 328 5.42 -19.88 0.65
C GLY A 328 6.73 -19.61 1.39
N LEU A 329 6.72 -19.34 2.69
CA LEU A 329 7.93 -19.14 3.49
C LEU A 329 8.75 -20.43 3.64
N TRP A 330 8.14 -21.59 3.41
CA TRP A 330 8.74 -22.92 3.54
C TRP A 330 9.25 -23.48 2.21
N ASP A 331 9.20 -22.68 1.13
CA ASP A 331 9.73 -23.11 -0.17
C ASP A 331 11.25 -23.27 -0.09
N SER A 332 11.76 -24.29 -0.76
CA SER A 332 13.20 -24.57 -0.83
C SER A 332 13.98 -23.56 -1.69
N ASP A 333 13.29 -22.88 -2.62
CA ASP A 333 13.87 -21.79 -3.39
C ASP A 333 13.84 -20.49 -2.57
N PHE A 334 15.03 -19.95 -2.29
CA PHE A 334 15.16 -18.73 -1.49
C PHE A 334 14.41 -17.54 -2.08
N VAL A 335 14.42 -17.36 -3.39
CA VAL A 335 13.72 -16.23 -4.05
C VAL A 335 12.23 -16.36 -3.82
N THR A 336 11.68 -17.55 -3.94
CA THR A 336 10.27 -17.82 -3.65
C THR A 336 9.94 -17.60 -2.18
N ALA A 337 10.73 -18.14 -1.25
CA ALA A 337 10.45 -18.00 0.17
C ALA A 337 10.63 -16.55 0.68
N SER A 338 11.70 -15.88 0.27
CA SER A 338 12.01 -14.53 0.76
C SER A 338 11.00 -13.46 0.35
N LYS A 339 10.28 -13.63 -0.78
CA LYS A 339 9.23 -12.70 -1.19
C LYS A 339 8.03 -12.64 -0.24
N PHE A 340 7.86 -13.67 0.63
CA PHE A 340 6.81 -13.70 1.67
C PHE A 340 7.22 -13.05 2.99
N VAL A 341 8.49 -12.61 3.13
CA VAL A 341 8.99 -11.99 4.36
C VAL A 341 8.49 -10.57 4.50
N MET A 342 7.60 -10.35 5.49
CA MET A 342 7.09 -9.05 5.94
C MET A 342 6.86 -9.07 7.47
N SER A 343 6.62 -7.94 8.10
CA SER A 343 6.37 -7.83 9.55
C SER A 343 5.11 -7.03 9.87
N PRO A 344 4.15 -7.62 10.62
CA PRO A 344 4.16 -8.99 11.13
C PRO A 344 4.11 -10.02 10.01
N PRO A 345 4.57 -11.27 10.23
CA PRO A 345 4.58 -12.29 9.18
C PRO A 345 3.19 -12.64 8.65
N ILE A 346 3.13 -13.05 7.39
CA ILE A 346 1.98 -13.79 6.87
C ILE A 346 1.82 -15.05 7.74
N ARG A 347 0.60 -15.30 8.21
CA ARG A 347 0.32 -16.33 9.21
C ARG A 347 -0.13 -17.64 8.58
N GLY A 348 0.01 -18.72 9.34
CA GLY A 348 -0.46 -20.05 8.97
C GLY A 348 -1.97 -20.12 8.69
N ALA A 349 -2.40 -21.26 8.16
CA ALA A 349 -3.77 -21.48 7.74
C ALA A 349 -4.80 -21.16 8.86
N GLY A 350 -5.88 -20.48 8.47
CA GLY A 350 -6.99 -20.12 9.37
C GLY A 350 -6.98 -18.66 9.84
N HIS A 351 -5.80 -18.04 9.99
CA HIS A 351 -5.73 -16.62 10.36
C HIS A 351 -6.40 -15.73 9.31
N ASN A 352 -6.13 -15.95 8.01
CA ASN A 352 -6.78 -15.24 6.91
C ASN A 352 -8.32 -15.34 6.97
N LYS A 353 -8.87 -16.50 7.25
CA LYS A 353 -10.33 -16.69 7.38
C LYS A 353 -10.92 -15.95 8.57
N ALA A 354 -10.18 -15.92 9.69
CA ALA A 354 -10.58 -15.16 10.88
C ALA A 354 -10.58 -13.64 10.60
N LEU A 355 -9.56 -13.13 9.90
CA LEU A 355 -9.50 -11.72 9.50
C LEU A 355 -10.61 -11.34 8.50
N GLN A 356 -10.91 -12.22 7.52
CA GLN A 356 -12.04 -12.03 6.59
C GLN A 356 -13.37 -11.94 7.36
N ALA A 357 -13.61 -12.85 8.32
CA ALA A 357 -14.81 -12.81 9.14
C ALA A 357 -14.89 -11.56 10.02
N ALA A 358 -13.77 -11.13 10.59
CA ALA A 358 -13.68 -9.92 11.40
C ALA A 358 -13.95 -8.65 10.60
N LEU A 359 -13.47 -8.58 9.35
CA LEU A 359 -13.71 -7.48 8.42
C LEU A 359 -15.18 -7.43 7.98
N SER A 360 -15.76 -8.59 7.62
CA SER A 360 -17.19 -8.74 7.30
C SER A 360 -18.08 -8.36 8.49
N GLY A 361 -17.71 -8.76 9.70
CA GLY A 361 -18.44 -8.46 10.94
C GLY A 361 -18.18 -7.06 11.51
N GLY A 362 -17.35 -6.21 10.88
CA GLY A 362 -17.07 -4.84 11.33
C GLY A 362 -16.16 -4.73 12.56
N VAL A 363 -15.52 -5.83 12.98
CA VAL A 363 -14.47 -5.81 14.04
C VAL A 363 -13.22 -5.09 13.53
N LEU A 364 -12.85 -5.35 12.27
CA LEU A 364 -11.83 -4.62 11.53
C LEU A 364 -12.54 -3.68 10.54
N GLN A 365 -11.96 -2.50 10.24
CA GLN A 365 -12.71 -1.43 9.59
C GLN A 365 -12.40 -1.24 8.11
N LEU A 366 -11.14 -1.40 7.71
CA LEU A 366 -10.64 -1.07 6.38
C LEU A 366 -9.50 -2.02 6.01
N VAL A 367 -9.03 -1.97 4.76
CA VAL A 367 -7.94 -2.82 4.26
C VAL A 367 -6.84 -1.96 3.68
N GLY A 368 -5.62 -2.09 4.24
CA GLY A 368 -4.39 -1.53 3.69
C GLY A 368 -3.60 -2.53 2.86
N THR A 369 -2.40 -2.13 2.43
CA THR A 369 -1.47 -3.04 1.74
C THR A 369 -0.19 -3.31 2.51
N ASP A 370 0.32 -2.32 3.23
CA ASP A 370 1.70 -2.30 3.72
C ASP A 370 2.69 -2.53 2.56
N HIS A 371 2.37 -1.90 1.40
CA HIS A 371 3.20 -2.03 0.20
C HIS A 371 4.59 -1.48 0.46
N CYS A 372 5.55 -2.40 0.55
CA CYS A 372 6.93 -2.15 0.90
C CYS A 372 7.81 -3.14 0.14
N VAL A 373 8.21 -2.80 -1.08
CA VAL A 373 8.77 -3.77 -2.01
C VAL A 373 10.28 -3.69 -2.14
N PHE A 374 10.87 -4.88 -2.18
CA PHE A 374 12.29 -5.10 -2.43
C PHE A 374 12.42 -6.19 -3.51
N ASN A 375 13.30 -6.01 -4.48
CA ASN A 375 13.54 -7.01 -5.50
C ASN A 375 14.30 -8.23 -4.95
N SER A 376 14.40 -9.29 -5.76
CA SER A 376 15.07 -10.54 -5.36
C SER A 376 16.53 -10.34 -4.93
N THR A 377 17.24 -9.42 -5.59
CA THR A 377 18.64 -9.08 -5.25
C THR A 377 18.75 -8.40 -3.88
N GLN A 378 17.82 -7.51 -3.55
CA GLN A 378 17.76 -6.86 -2.24
C GLN A 378 17.38 -7.87 -1.14
N LYS A 379 16.40 -8.74 -1.39
CA LYS A 379 16.03 -9.83 -0.47
C LYS A 379 17.23 -10.78 -0.22
N ALA A 380 18.07 -11.00 -1.22
CA ALA A 380 19.27 -11.86 -1.10
C ALA A 380 20.33 -11.31 -0.15
N LEU A 381 20.25 -10.08 0.35
CA LEU A 381 21.07 -9.60 1.47
C LEU A 381 20.95 -10.48 2.72
N GLY A 382 19.85 -11.20 2.85
CA GLY A 382 19.58 -12.12 3.96
C GLY A 382 19.68 -13.60 3.61
N ILE A 383 20.36 -13.99 2.53
CA ILE A 383 20.46 -15.40 2.09
C ILE A 383 21.08 -16.33 3.15
N ASP A 384 22.02 -15.83 3.94
CA ASP A 384 22.69 -16.56 5.02
C ASP A 384 22.14 -16.23 6.42
N ASP A 385 21.20 -15.28 6.52
CA ASP A 385 20.66 -14.82 7.80
C ASP A 385 19.33 -14.10 7.57
N PHE A 386 18.22 -14.78 7.86
CA PHE A 386 16.87 -14.25 7.66
C PHE A 386 16.62 -12.88 8.31
N ARG A 387 17.37 -12.51 9.35
CA ARG A 387 17.27 -11.22 10.05
C ARG A 387 17.69 -10.04 9.17
N LYS A 388 18.40 -10.31 8.05
CA LYS A 388 18.89 -9.33 7.08
C LYS A 388 17.99 -9.26 5.83
N ILE A 389 16.99 -10.13 5.69
CA ILE A 389 16.03 -10.05 4.60
C ILE A 389 15.20 -8.76 4.81
N PRO A 390 15.22 -7.78 3.90
CA PRO A 390 14.36 -6.61 4.02
C PRO A 390 12.89 -7.04 4.07
N ASN A 391 12.18 -6.57 5.11
CA ASN A 391 10.79 -6.95 5.36
C ASN A 391 9.86 -6.13 4.49
N GLY A 392 8.98 -6.77 3.74
CA GLY A 392 7.95 -6.11 2.95
C GLY A 392 7.53 -6.91 1.73
N VAL A 393 6.29 -6.70 1.31
CA VAL A 393 5.65 -7.36 0.16
C VAL A 393 4.93 -6.33 -0.70
N ASN A 394 4.61 -6.70 -1.94
CA ASN A 394 3.75 -5.89 -2.80
C ASN A 394 2.26 -6.03 -2.42
N GLY A 395 1.42 -5.10 -2.89
CA GLY A 395 -0.02 -5.18 -2.64
C GLY A 395 -0.83 -4.02 -3.22
N ILE A 396 -0.21 -2.88 -3.52
CA ILE A 396 -0.93 -1.65 -3.90
C ILE A 396 -1.71 -1.80 -5.21
N GLU A 397 -1.19 -2.56 -6.18
CA GLU A 397 -1.86 -2.89 -7.44
C GLU A 397 -2.91 -3.99 -7.25
N GLU A 398 -2.62 -4.98 -6.44
CA GLU A 398 -3.43 -6.19 -6.32
C GLU A 398 -4.62 -6.04 -5.36
N ARG A 399 -4.57 -5.08 -4.43
CA ARG A 399 -5.51 -4.94 -3.31
C ARG A 399 -6.98 -4.96 -3.73
N MET A 400 -7.38 -4.12 -4.67
CA MET A 400 -8.80 -3.98 -5.04
C MET A 400 -9.32 -5.28 -5.68
N HIS A 401 -8.54 -5.88 -6.57
CA HIS A 401 -8.90 -7.13 -7.24
C HIS A 401 -9.01 -8.30 -6.26
N LEU A 402 -8.00 -8.46 -5.38
CA LEU A 402 -7.96 -9.56 -4.41
C LEU A 402 -9.05 -9.43 -3.34
N VAL A 403 -9.32 -8.20 -2.85
CA VAL A 403 -10.40 -7.98 -1.88
C VAL A 403 -11.76 -8.22 -2.54
N TRP A 404 -11.96 -7.81 -3.80
CA TRP A 404 -13.20 -8.12 -4.50
C TRP A 404 -13.43 -9.63 -4.61
N ASP A 405 -12.49 -10.35 -5.18
CA ASP A 405 -12.60 -11.82 -5.37
C ASP A 405 -12.78 -12.55 -4.03
N THR A 406 -11.95 -12.21 -3.03
CA THR A 406 -11.95 -12.89 -1.74
C THR A 406 -13.19 -12.59 -0.89
N MET A 407 -13.75 -11.39 -0.99
CA MET A 407 -14.82 -10.95 -0.08
C MET A 407 -16.18 -10.82 -0.78
N VAL A 408 -16.23 -10.26 -2.00
CA VAL A 408 -17.51 -10.03 -2.69
C VAL A 408 -17.93 -11.26 -3.48
N GLU A 409 -17.07 -11.80 -4.35
CA GLU A 409 -17.37 -13.00 -5.15
C GLU A 409 -17.66 -14.22 -4.25
N SER A 410 -17.01 -14.30 -3.10
CA SER A 410 -17.29 -15.35 -2.11
C SER A 410 -18.56 -15.11 -1.28
N GLY A 411 -19.26 -13.98 -1.47
CA GLY A 411 -20.50 -13.65 -0.76
C GLY A 411 -20.33 -13.23 0.71
N LYS A 412 -19.11 -12.91 1.17
CA LYS A 412 -18.87 -12.49 2.57
C LYS A 412 -19.26 -11.05 2.83
N VAL A 413 -19.17 -10.19 1.82
CA VAL A 413 -19.58 -8.78 1.89
C VAL A 413 -20.29 -8.38 0.60
N SER A 414 -21.07 -7.30 0.67
CA SER A 414 -21.71 -6.68 -0.49
C SER A 414 -20.74 -5.77 -1.26
N ALA A 415 -21.11 -5.35 -2.47
CA ALA A 415 -20.38 -4.32 -3.22
C ALA A 415 -20.31 -2.98 -2.46
N SER A 416 -21.36 -2.61 -1.69
CA SER A 416 -21.33 -1.42 -0.83
C SER A 416 -20.37 -1.58 0.35
N ASP A 417 -20.27 -2.77 0.95
CA ASP A 417 -19.26 -3.04 1.98
C ASP A 417 -17.84 -3.01 1.41
N PHE A 418 -17.65 -3.49 0.17
CA PHE A 418 -16.37 -3.37 -0.51
C PHE A 418 -15.93 -1.91 -0.62
N VAL A 419 -16.81 -1.02 -1.09
CA VAL A 419 -16.55 0.43 -1.12
C VAL A 419 -16.26 0.96 0.28
N ARG A 420 -17.01 0.52 1.28
CA ARG A 420 -16.78 0.92 2.68
C ARG A 420 -15.37 0.59 3.14
N ILE A 421 -14.94 -0.67 3.01
CA ILE A 421 -13.67 -1.16 3.57
C ILE A 421 -12.43 -0.77 2.76
N THR A 422 -12.58 -0.44 1.46
CA THR A 422 -11.45 -0.09 0.59
C THR A 422 -11.30 1.40 0.31
N SER A 423 -12.29 2.22 0.67
CA SER A 423 -12.34 3.63 0.34
C SER A 423 -12.98 4.49 1.44
N THR A 424 -14.28 4.32 1.71
CA THR A 424 -15.07 5.27 2.53
C THR A 424 -14.61 5.32 4.00
N GLU A 425 -14.33 4.19 4.65
CA GLU A 425 -13.88 4.19 6.06
C GLU A 425 -12.51 4.84 6.20
N CYS A 426 -11.58 4.59 5.26
CA CYS A 426 -10.31 5.29 5.23
C CYS A 426 -10.52 6.81 5.14
N ALA A 427 -11.37 7.26 4.20
CA ALA A 427 -11.68 8.67 4.03
C ALA A 427 -12.28 9.32 5.29
N LYS A 428 -13.14 8.59 6.03
CA LYS A 428 -13.72 9.08 7.29
C LYS A 428 -12.70 9.14 8.42
N ILE A 429 -11.88 8.10 8.59
CA ILE A 429 -10.86 8.02 9.64
C ILE A 429 -9.85 9.17 9.51
N PHE A 430 -9.44 9.50 8.28
CA PHE A 430 -8.46 10.55 8.00
C PHE A 430 -9.07 11.92 7.62
N ASN A 431 -10.39 12.10 7.86
CA ASN A 431 -11.11 13.39 7.72
C ASN A 431 -11.11 13.99 6.30
N ILE A 432 -11.10 13.15 5.27
CA ILE A 432 -11.17 13.57 3.86
C ILE A 432 -12.52 13.23 3.20
N TYR A 433 -13.44 12.56 3.92
CA TYR A 433 -14.80 12.32 3.48
C TYR A 433 -15.66 13.59 3.60
N PRO A 434 -16.58 13.91 2.68
CA PRO A 434 -16.95 13.20 1.44
C PRO A 434 -16.16 13.62 0.20
N ARG A 435 -15.15 14.49 0.35
CA ARG A 435 -14.29 14.89 -0.77
C ARG A 435 -13.72 13.67 -1.50
N LYS A 436 -13.23 12.68 -0.72
CA LYS A 436 -12.77 11.36 -1.15
C LYS A 436 -13.69 10.27 -0.58
N GLY A 437 -13.69 9.08 -1.18
CA GLY A 437 -14.40 7.92 -0.65
C GLY A 437 -15.89 7.88 -0.92
N ALA A 438 -16.40 8.72 -1.85
CA ALA A 438 -17.80 8.72 -2.27
C ALA A 438 -17.94 9.21 -3.72
N ILE A 439 -18.97 8.74 -4.42
CA ILE A 439 -19.45 9.30 -5.68
C ILE A 439 -20.65 10.19 -5.36
N LEU A 440 -20.39 11.48 -5.13
CA LEU A 440 -21.39 12.50 -4.81
C LEU A 440 -21.05 13.80 -5.55
N ALA A 441 -22.05 14.60 -5.88
CA ALA A 441 -21.80 15.92 -6.44
C ALA A 441 -20.97 16.77 -5.47
N GLY A 442 -19.85 17.32 -5.96
CA GLY A 442 -18.88 18.08 -5.18
C GLY A 442 -17.67 17.27 -4.69
N SER A 443 -17.70 15.93 -4.78
CA SER A 443 -16.53 15.08 -4.50
C SER A 443 -15.51 15.14 -5.65
N ASP A 444 -14.26 14.89 -5.35
CA ASP A 444 -13.22 14.67 -6.35
C ASP A 444 -13.60 13.46 -7.23
N ALA A 445 -13.27 13.52 -8.51
CA ALA A 445 -13.59 12.44 -9.45
C ALA A 445 -12.59 11.29 -9.37
N ASP A 446 -12.45 10.73 -8.18
CA ASP A 446 -11.68 9.52 -7.92
C ASP A 446 -12.58 8.30 -8.07
N ILE A 447 -12.59 7.72 -9.25
CA ILE A 447 -13.59 6.72 -9.65
C ILE A 447 -12.92 5.53 -10.30
N ILE A 448 -13.42 4.33 -9.98
CA ILE A 448 -13.11 3.11 -10.71
C ILE A 448 -14.36 2.57 -11.41
N ILE A 449 -14.15 1.97 -12.58
CA ILE A 449 -15.15 1.15 -13.24
C ILE A 449 -14.68 -0.31 -13.15
N LEU A 450 -15.39 -1.09 -12.34
CA LEU A 450 -15.09 -2.49 -12.09
C LEU A 450 -16.08 -3.37 -12.86
N ASN A 451 -15.54 -4.28 -13.68
CA ASN A 451 -16.32 -5.29 -14.39
C ASN A 451 -16.36 -6.59 -13.58
N PRO A 452 -17.49 -6.97 -12.97
CA PRO A 452 -17.59 -8.17 -12.14
C PRO A 452 -17.42 -9.47 -12.93
N ASN A 453 -17.64 -9.42 -14.26
CA ASN A 453 -17.57 -10.61 -15.14
C ASN A 453 -16.16 -10.83 -15.73
N SER A 454 -15.28 -9.82 -15.67
CA SER A 454 -13.90 -9.93 -16.16
C SER A 454 -13.02 -10.64 -15.13
N SER A 455 -12.18 -11.54 -15.61
CA SER A 455 -11.17 -12.21 -14.78
C SER A 455 -9.84 -11.47 -14.82
N PHE A 456 -9.02 -11.69 -13.79
CA PHE A 456 -7.64 -11.24 -13.72
C PHE A 456 -6.70 -12.39 -13.42
N GLU A 457 -5.45 -12.23 -13.79
CA GLU A 457 -4.32 -13.06 -13.38
C GLU A 457 -3.18 -12.13 -12.94
N ILE A 458 -2.59 -12.40 -11.77
CA ILE A 458 -1.50 -11.61 -11.22
C ILE A 458 -0.17 -12.23 -11.61
N THR A 459 0.71 -11.44 -12.23
CA THR A 459 2.07 -11.87 -12.58
C THR A 459 3.06 -10.72 -12.43
N SER A 460 4.28 -11.04 -12.00
CA SER A 460 5.39 -10.10 -11.97
C SER A 460 5.82 -9.56 -13.34
N LYS A 461 5.32 -10.18 -14.43
CA LYS A 461 5.61 -9.76 -15.81
C LYS A 461 4.68 -8.65 -16.32
N THR A 462 3.52 -8.51 -15.71
CA THR A 462 2.45 -7.60 -16.18
C THR A 462 2.08 -6.53 -15.16
N HIS A 463 2.57 -6.62 -13.94
CA HIS A 463 2.35 -5.59 -12.93
C HIS A 463 3.18 -4.31 -13.24
N HIS A 464 2.81 -3.19 -12.62
CA HIS A 464 3.43 -1.88 -12.85
C HIS A 464 4.50 -1.54 -11.80
N SER A 465 4.58 -2.30 -10.70
CA SER A 465 5.66 -2.18 -9.71
C SER A 465 7.01 -2.52 -10.35
N ARG A 466 8.08 -1.90 -9.85
CA ARG A 466 9.46 -2.17 -10.31
C ARG A 466 10.06 -3.45 -9.73
N THR A 467 9.37 -4.13 -8.82
CA THR A 467 9.89 -5.39 -8.27
C THR A 467 9.87 -6.49 -9.32
N ASP A 468 10.86 -7.36 -9.29
CA ASP A 468 10.99 -8.53 -10.18
C ASP A 468 10.21 -9.76 -9.67
N THR A 469 9.58 -9.66 -8.51
CA THR A 469 8.78 -10.73 -7.88
C THR A 469 7.40 -10.20 -7.50
N ASN A 470 6.44 -11.11 -7.35
CA ASN A 470 5.11 -10.80 -6.85
C ASN A 470 4.68 -11.88 -5.84
N VAL A 471 4.28 -11.48 -4.61
CA VAL A 471 3.88 -12.44 -3.59
C VAL A 471 2.58 -13.18 -3.95
N TYR A 472 1.77 -12.60 -4.85
CA TYR A 472 0.52 -13.16 -5.35
C TYR A 472 0.67 -13.85 -6.73
N GLU A 473 1.90 -14.11 -7.16
CA GLU A 473 2.21 -14.69 -8.49
C GLU A 473 1.31 -15.89 -8.82
N GLY A 474 0.64 -15.84 -9.98
CA GLY A 474 -0.24 -16.90 -10.49
C GLY A 474 -1.65 -16.91 -9.91
N MET A 475 -1.97 -16.02 -8.95
CA MET A 475 -3.34 -15.92 -8.45
C MET A 475 -4.29 -15.39 -9.53
N LYS A 476 -5.48 -16.00 -9.59
CA LYS A 476 -6.55 -15.67 -10.54
C LYS A 476 -7.85 -15.44 -9.81
N GLY A 477 -8.68 -14.56 -10.34
CA GLY A 477 -9.97 -14.25 -9.75
C GLY A 477 -10.89 -13.52 -10.71
N LYS A 478 -12.01 -13.04 -10.19
CA LYS A 478 -13.01 -12.21 -10.90
C LYS A 478 -13.09 -10.83 -10.30
N GLY A 479 -13.64 -9.91 -11.09
CA GLY A 479 -13.80 -8.52 -10.71
C GLY A 479 -12.57 -7.71 -11.07
N LYS A 480 -12.50 -7.26 -12.33
CA LYS A 480 -11.36 -6.48 -12.84
C LYS A 480 -11.71 -5.00 -12.91
N VAL A 481 -10.85 -4.16 -12.37
CA VAL A 481 -10.88 -2.71 -12.63
C VAL A 481 -10.44 -2.50 -14.08
N GLU A 482 -11.32 -1.90 -14.90
CA GLU A 482 -11.06 -1.64 -16.32
C GLU A 482 -10.73 -0.18 -16.58
N VAL A 483 -11.21 0.73 -15.73
CA VAL A 483 -10.96 2.17 -15.82
C VAL A 483 -10.71 2.72 -14.42
N THR A 484 -9.69 3.56 -14.31
CA THR A 484 -9.41 4.36 -13.11
C THR A 484 -9.33 5.82 -13.53
N ILE A 485 -10.08 6.67 -12.83
CA ILE A 485 -10.07 8.12 -12.98
C ILE A 485 -9.56 8.68 -11.65
N ALA A 486 -8.50 9.50 -11.70
CA ALA A 486 -7.99 10.27 -10.57
C ALA A 486 -8.22 11.75 -10.86
N GLY A 487 -8.90 12.45 -9.95
CA GLY A 487 -9.44 13.80 -10.11
C GLY A 487 -8.41 14.95 -10.08
#